data_38a323fd1530dd05db32279a8b984a5d
#
_entry.id   38a323fd1530dd05db32279a8b984a5d
#
_cell.length_a   1.000
_cell.length_b   1.000
_cell.length_c   1.000
_cell.angle_alpha   90.00
_cell.angle_beta   90.00
_cell.angle_gamma   90.00
#
_symmetry.space_group_name_H-M   'P 1'
#
loop_
_entity.id
_entity.type
_entity.pdbx_description
1 polymer ?
#
loop_
_entity_poly.entity_id
_entity_poly.type
_entity_poly.pdbx_seq_one_letter_code
_entity_poly.pdbx_strand_id
1 'polypeptide(L)'
;FNTVFLAFHAAQHYARGLALHHLCDWACLLNRYGLHIPEEVTDIRFRNMILAMTRLCNDYLGTSVPVYGGEELAEEILREIIRPPYTMSVPAKNKWGILVYKTKRMLHTHRACNSVLRISLCKWVGNSILLHLRSPHTIFQTERK
;
A
#
# COMPACT_ATOMS: atom_id res chain seq x y z
N PHE A 1 -20.08 -2.49 -1.34
CA PHE A 1 -19.41 -1.94 -0.15
C PHE A 1 -18.09 -2.65 0.13
N ASN A 2 -18.05 -3.97 0.13
CA ASN A 2 -16.84 -4.75 0.50
C ASN A 2 -15.68 -4.55 -0.48
N THR A 3 -15.94 -4.45 -1.79
CA THR A 3 -14.90 -4.25 -2.81
C THR A 3 -14.14 -2.95 -2.58
N VAL A 4 -14.84 -1.84 -2.41
CA VAL A 4 -14.22 -0.53 -2.18
C VAL A 4 -13.46 -0.51 -0.85
N PHE A 5 -14.05 -1.07 0.20
CA PHE A 5 -13.42 -1.13 1.52
C PHE A 5 -12.11 -1.93 1.50
N LEU A 6 -12.12 -3.15 0.96
CA LEU A 6 -10.92 -3.99 0.89
C LEU A 6 -9.84 -3.40 -0.01
N ALA A 7 -10.23 -2.84 -1.17
CA ALA A 7 -9.30 -2.18 -2.06
C ALA A 7 -8.68 -0.93 -1.41
N PHE A 8 -9.48 -0.13 -0.71
CA PHE A 8 -9.00 1.05 0.00
C PHE A 8 -8.06 0.67 1.15
N HIS A 9 -8.40 -0.37 1.90
CA HIS A 9 -7.56 -0.90 2.96
C HIS A 9 -6.22 -1.38 2.40
N ALA A 10 -6.22 -2.18 1.34
CA ALA A 10 -5.01 -2.63 0.67
C ALA A 10 -4.16 -1.45 0.14
N ALA A 11 -4.80 -0.46 -0.48
CA ALA A 11 -4.13 0.74 -0.97
C ALA A 11 -3.47 1.56 0.16
N GLN A 12 -4.06 1.61 1.35
CA GLN A 12 -3.43 2.23 2.53
C GLN A 12 -2.19 1.47 3.02
N HIS A 13 -2.16 0.16 2.83
CA HIS A 13 -1.03 -0.70 3.17
C HIS A 13 0.03 -0.78 2.07
N TYR A 14 -0.28 -0.32 0.86
CA TYR A 14 0.70 -0.29 -0.22
C TYR A 14 1.96 0.48 0.19
N ALA A 15 3.14 -0.09 -0.06
CA ALA A 15 4.45 0.40 0.38
C ALA A 15 4.66 0.57 1.90
N ARG A 16 3.71 0.12 2.73
CA ARG A 16 3.85 0.10 4.19
C ARG A 16 3.94 -1.30 4.76
N GLY A 17 3.62 -2.29 3.98
CA GLY A 17 3.50 -3.68 4.36
C GLY A 17 2.22 -4.30 3.81
N LEU A 18 1.90 -4.03 2.55
CA LEU A 18 0.94 -4.85 1.83
C LEU A 18 1.47 -6.28 1.84
N ALA A 19 0.73 -7.17 2.45
CA ALA A 19 1.14 -8.54 2.66
C ALA A 19 0.20 -9.52 1.96
N LEU A 20 0.62 -10.76 1.83
CA LEU A 20 -0.14 -11.80 1.14
C LEU A 20 -1.58 -11.96 1.66
N HIS A 21 -1.82 -11.74 2.96
CA HIS A 21 -3.18 -11.86 3.51
C HIS A 21 -4.16 -10.87 2.88
N HIS A 22 -3.72 -9.65 2.50
CA HIS A 22 -4.60 -8.69 1.80
C HIS A 22 -5.04 -9.22 0.43
N LEU A 23 -4.14 -9.93 -0.27
CA LEU A 23 -4.50 -10.60 -1.53
C LEU A 23 -5.40 -11.81 -1.30
N CYS A 24 -5.20 -12.56 -0.20
CA CYS A 24 -6.08 -13.68 0.16
C CYS A 24 -7.49 -13.19 0.46
N ASP A 25 -7.65 -12.10 1.21
CA ASP A 25 -8.95 -11.48 1.48
C ASP A 25 -9.63 -11.02 0.18
N TRP A 26 -8.84 -10.47 -0.74
CA TRP A 26 -9.31 -10.07 -2.06
C TRP A 26 -9.74 -11.27 -2.90
N ALA A 27 -8.94 -12.35 -2.93
CA ALA A 27 -9.27 -13.60 -3.64
C ALA A 27 -10.57 -14.24 -3.09
N CYS A 28 -10.76 -14.24 -1.77
CA CYS A 28 -11.99 -14.71 -1.15
C CYS A 28 -13.21 -13.90 -1.60
N LEU A 29 -13.06 -12.57 -1.69
CA LEU A 29 -14.13 -11.70 -2.20
C LEU A 29 -14.44 -12.01 -3.66
N LEU A 30 -13.41 -12.13 -4.52
CA LEU A 30 -13.57 -12.45 -5.94
C LEU A 30 -14.25 -13.79 -6.18
N ASN A 31 -13.83 -14.84 -5.46
CA ASN A 31 -14.40 -16.17 -5.58
C ASN A 31 -15.87 -16.22 -5.14
N ARG A 32 -16.26 -15.37 -4.20
CA ARG A 32 -17.64 -15.36 -3.68
C ARG A 32 -18.59 -14.48 -4.47
N TYR A 33 -18.11 -13.32 -4.95
CA TYR A 33 -18.98 -12.28 -5.51
C TYR A 33 -18.56 -11.82 -6.91
N GLY A 34 -17.44 -12.30 -7.42
CA GLY A 34 -16.82 -11.75 -8.64
C GLY A 34 -16.25 -10.35 -8.46
N LEU A 35 -15.80 -9.76 -9.55
CA LEU A 35 -15.33 -8.38 -9.56
C LEU A 35 -16.49 -7.42 -9.85
N HIS A 36 -16.82 -6.60 -8.88
CA HIS A 36 -17.76 -5.51 -9.05
C HIS A 36 -17.09 -4.19 -8.63
N ILE A 37 -16.88 -3.30 -9.60
CA ILE A 37 -16.36 -1.96 -9.36
C ILE A 37 -17.53 -1.00 -9.45
N PRO A 38 -17.97 -0.38 -8.34
CA PRO A 38 -19.07 0.58 -8.37
C PRO A 38 -18.78 1.75 -9.31
N GLU A 39 -19.80 2.29 -9.97
CA GLU A 39 -19.68 3.43 -10.91
C GLU A 39 -19.15 4.68 -10.22
N GLU A 40 -19.42 4.85 -8.94
CA GLU A 40 -18.95 5.97 -8.11
C GLU A 40 -17.43 5.97 -7.93
N VAL A 41 -16.76 4.84 -8.20
CA VAL A 41 -15.29 4.76 -8.20
C VAL A 41 -14.77 5.37 -9.50
N THR A 42 -14.65 6.69 -9.54
CA THR A 42 -14.22 7.45 -10.72
C THR A 42 -12.71 7.70 -10.78
N ASP A 43 -11.99 7.58 -9.64
CA ASP A 43 -10.54 7.75 -9.61
C ASP A 43 -9.85 6.61 -10.35
N ILE A 44 -9.22 6.93 -11.49
CA ILE A 44 -8.54 5.96 -12.35
C ILE A 44 -7.41 5.23 -11.64
N ARG A 45 -6.72 5.86 -10.70
CA ARG A 45 -5.61 5.27 -9.94
C ARG A 45 -6.13 4.20 -8.99
N PHE A 46 -7.22 4.51 -8.31
CA PHE A 46 -7.87 3.56 -7.40
C PHE A 46 -8.49 2.38 -8.18
N ARG A 47 -9.10 2.65 -9.34
CA ARG A 47 -9.57 1.58 -10.25
C ARG A 47 -8.41 0.68 -10.68
N ASN A 48 -7.27 1.27 -11.05
CA ASN A 48 -6.08 0.52 -11.44
C ASN A 48 -5.55 -0.38 -10.30
N MET A 49 -5.62 0.09 -9.05
CA MET A 49 -5.30 -0.74 -7.87
C MET A 49 -6.21 -1.96 -7.76
N ILE A 50 -7.51 -1.79 -7.96
CA ILE A 50 -8.49 -2.89 -7.97
C ILE A 50 -8.16 -3.92 -9.05
N LEU A 51 -7.86 -3.46 -10.27
CA LEU A 51 -7.49 -4.32 -11.40
C LEU A 51 -6.17 -5.06 -11.14
N ALA A 52 -5.17 -4.37 -10.62
CA ALA A 52 -3.88 -4.95 -10.28
C ALA A 52 -4.00 -6.05 -9.21
N MET A 53 -4.76 -5.82 -8.14
CA MET A 53 -5.02 -6.84 -7.12
C MET A 53 -5.76 -8.05 -7.68
N THR A 54 -6.76 -7.81 -8.55
CA THR A 54 -7.52 -8.89 -9.20
C THR A 54 -6.61 -9.74 -10.09
N ARG A 55 -5.72 -9.10 -10.85
CA ARG A 55 -4.73 -9.80 -11.69
C ARG A 55 -3.80 -10.67 -10.84
N LEU A 56 -3.24 -10.13 -9.76
CA LEU A 56 -2.39 -10.89 -8.84
C LEU A 56 -3.12 -12.11 -8.26
N CYS A 57 -4.40 -11.97 -7.94
CA CYS A 57 -5.19 -13.11 -7.47
C CYS A 57 -5.43 -14.15 -8.56
N ASN A 58 -5.65 -13.74 -9.81
CA ASN A 58 -5.76 -14.66 -10.92
C ASN A 58 -4.44 -15.42 -11.16
N ASP A 59 -3.31 -14.70 -11.15
CA ASP A 59 -2.02 -15.27 -11.49
C ASP A 59 -1.45 -16.17 -10.40
N TYR A 60 -1.73 -15.90 -9.12
CA TYR A 60 -1.08 -16.55 -7.98
C TYR A 60 -2.00 -17.23 -6.98
N LEU A 61 -3.29 -16.89 -6.93
CA LEU A 61 -4.24 -17.42 -5.94
C LEU A 61 -5.40 -18.19 -6.54
N GLY A 62 -5.34 -18.48 -7.85
CA GLY A 62 -6.29 -19.37 -8.52
C GLY A 62 -7.69 -18.79 -8.72
N THR A 63 -7.87 -17.45 -8.66
CA THR A 63 -9.12 -16.84 -9.13
C THR A 63 -9.14 -16.80 -10.66
N SER A 64 -10.32 -16.69 -11.28
CA SER A 64 -10.46 -16.63 -12.74
C SER A 64 -11.47 -15.57 -13.17
N VAL A 65 -11.28 -14.36 -12.67
CA VAL A 65 -12.18 -13.24 -12.93
C VAL A 65 -11.66 -12.44 -14.13
N PRO A 66 -12.49 -12.14 -15.14
CA PRO A 66 -12.06 -11.30 -16.27
C PRO A 66 -11.54 -9.94 -15.79
N VAL A 67 -10.31 -9.60 -16.20
CA VAL A 67 -9.67 -8.34 -15.84
C VAL A 67 -8.84 -7.82 -17.02
N TYR A 68 -8.96 -6.53 -17.32
CA TYR A 68 -8.22 -5.85 -18.36
C TYR A 68 -7.50 -4.64 -17.77
N GLY A 69 -6.18 -4.58 -17.92
CA GLY A 69 -5.32 -3.55 -17.36
C GLY A 69 -4.75 -3.92 -15.97
N GLY A 70 -4.00 -2.99 -15.38
CA GLY A 70 -3.38 -3.17 -14.06
C GLY A 70 -2.05 -3.92 -14.06
N GLU A 71 -1.48 -4.29 -15.22
CA GLU A 71 -0.26 -5.09 -15.35
C GLU A 71 0.93 -4.46 -14.60
N GLU A 72 1.27 -3.24 -14.97
CA GLU A 72 2.45 -2.55 -14.42
C GLU A 72 2.35 -2.41 -12.90
N LEU A 73 1.17 -2.02 -12.41
CA LEU A 73 0.95 -1.87 -10.97
C LEU A 73 0.93 -3.23 -10.26
N ALA A 74 0.45 -4.29 -10.89
CA ALA A 74 0.48 -5.65 -10.35
C ALA A 74 1.92 -6.13 -10.15
N GLU A 75 2.79 -5.93 -11.14
CA GLU A 75 4.23 -6.25 -11.02
C GLU A 75 4.91 -5.44 -9.93
N GLU A 76 4.58 -4.16 -9.79
CA GLU A 76 5.12 -3.29 -8.76
C GLU A 76 4.68 -3.76 -7.36
N ILE A 77 3.40 -4.05 -7.17
CA ILE A 77 2.84 -4.60 -5.93
C ILE A 77 3.51 -5.94 -5.58
N LEU A 78 3.64 -6.83 -6.54
CA LEU A 78 4.28 -8.13 -6.31
C LEU A 78 5.74 -7.97 -5.85
N ARG A 79 6.46 -7.05 -6.48
CA ARG A 79 7.85 -6.73 -6.10
C ARG A 79 7.93 -6.19 -4.68
N GLU A 80 7.02 -5.31 -4.29
CA GLU A 80 6.93 -4.77 -2.94
C GLU A 80 6.61 -5.84 -1.89
N ILE A 81 5.76 -6.82 -2.21
CA ILE A 81 5.43 -7.94 -1.31
C ILE A 81 6.63 -8.86 -1.12
N ILE A 82 7.34 -9.20 -2.21
CA ILE A 82 8.46 -10.15 -2.16
C ILE A 82 9.73 -9.51 -1.58
N ARG A 83 10.00 -8.26 -1.98
CA ARG A 83 11.22 -7.51 -1.60
C ARG A 83 10.88 -6.06 -1.28
N PRO A 84 10.32 -5.79 -0.11
CA PRO A 84 9.99 -4.41 0.27
C PRO A 84 11.28 -3.57 0.30
N PRO A 85 11.31 -2.40 -0.37
CA PRO A 85 12.50 -1.56 -0.43
C PRO A 85 12.86 -0.94 0.92
N TYR A 86 11.88 -0.86 1.82
CA TYR A 86 12.06 -0.39 3.18
C TYR A 86 11.38 -1.31 4.18
N THR A 87 12.13 -1.72 5.19
CA THR A 87 11.61 -2.53 6.30
C THR A 87 11.14 -1.64 7.47
N MET A 88 10.36 -2.20 8.38
CA MET A 88 9.95 -1.49 9.60
C MET A 88 11.13 -1.29 10.56
N SER A 89 12.07 -2.22 10.61
CA SER A 89 13.31 -2.07 11.37
C SER A 89 14.28 -1.14 10.62
N VAL A 90 14.88 -0.21 11.34
CA VAL A 90 15.82 0.76 10.77
C VAL A 90 17.23 0.21 10.86
N PRO A 91 17.93 -0.04 9.73
CA PRO A 91 19.27 -0.64 9.76
C PRO A 91 20.37 0.31 10.25
N ALA A 92 20.06 1.60 10.40
CA ALA A 92 21.03 2.61 10.81
C ALA A 92 21.23 2.65 12.32
N LYS A 93 22.49 2.76 12.77
CA LYS A 93 22.88 2.80 14.19
C LYS A 93 23.01 4.23 14.75
N ASN A 94 23.21 5.24 13.90
CA ASN A 94 23.36 6.63 14.32
C ASN A 94 22.11 7.47 14.05
N LYS A 95 21.94 8.56 14.82
CA LYS A 95 20.74 9.41 14.73
C LYS A 95 20.49 9.97 13.32
N TRP A 96 21.54 10.39 12.61
CA TRP A 96 21.45 10.92 11.25
C TRP A 96 21.02 9.82 10.26
N GLY A 97 21.62 8.64 10.32
CA GLY A 97 21.24 7.51 9.48
C GLY A 97 19.78 7.12 9.71
N ILE A 98 19.32 7.11 10.96
CA ILE A 98 17.91 6.83 11.30
C ILE A 98 16.98 7.89 10.66
N LEU A 99 17.32 9.17 10.78
CA LEU A 99 16.52 10.25 10.21
C LEU A 99 16.46 10.15 8.68
N VAL A 100 17.61 9.99 8.03
CA VAL A 100 17.69 9.84 6.57
C VAL A 100 16.89 8.62 6.08
N TYR A 101 17.03 7.48 6.75
CA TYR A 101 16.27 6.27 6.40
C TYR A 101 14.76 6.49 6.53
N LYS A 102 14.30 7.04 7.65
CA LYS A 102 12.89 7.32 7.89
C LYS A 102 12.32 8.31 6.88
N THR A 103 13.08 9.35 6.53
CA THR A 103 12.67 10.35 5.51
C THR A 103 12.54 9.69 4.13
N LYS A 104 13.53 8.89 3.71
CA LYS A 104 13.48 8.17 2.44
C LYS A 104 12.28 7.20 2.39
N ARG A 105 12.07 6.43 3.48
CA ARG A 105 10.92 5.53 3.61
C ARG A 105 9.59 6.29 3.54
N MET A 106 9.50 7.43 4.24
CA MET A 106 8.29 8.28 4.22
C MET A 106 7.97 8.79 2.81
N LEU A 107 8.98 9.28 2.08
CA LEU A 107 8.82 9.75 0.70
C LEU A 107 8.43 8.62 -0.26
N HIS A 108 9.07 7.45 -0.12
CA HIS A 108 8.71 6.27 -0.90
C HIS A 108 7.26 5.86 -0.64
N THR A 109 6.88 5.72 0.62
CA THR A 109 5.50 5.37 1.02
C THR A 109 4.48 6.40 0.52
N HIS A 110 4.81 7.69 0.59
CA HIS A 110 3.93 8.73 0.04
C HIS A 110 3.76 8.59 -1.48
N ARG A 111 4.86 8.38 -2.23
CA ARG A 111 4.79 8.20 -3.69
C ARG A 111 3.91 7.01 -4.06
N ALA A 112 4.13 5.86 -3.44
CA ALA A 112 3.36 4.65 -3.67
C ALA A 112 1.89 4.82 -3.28
N CYS A 113 1.57 5.38 -2.11
CA CYS A 113 0.19 5.67 -1.74
C CYS A 113 -0.46 6.70 -2.67
N ASN A 114 0.29 7.71 -3.14
CA ASN A 114 -0.24 8.71 -4.07
C ASN A 114 -0.48 8.16 -5.47
N SER A 115 0.25 7.10 -5.89
CA SER A 115 -0.02 6.43 -7.17
C SER A 115 -1.36 5.69 -7.20
N VAL A 116 -1.93 5.38 -6.04
CA VAL A 116 -3.19 4.63 -5.92
C VAL A 116 -4.31 5.41 -5.23
N LEU A 117 -4.04 6.38 -4.34
CA LEU A 117 -5.03 7.08 -3.52
C LEU A 117 -4.94 8.62 -3.59
N ARG A 118 -4.31 9.24 -4.51
CA ARG A 118 -4.22 10.72 -4.64
C ARG A 118 -4.10 11.46 -3.29
N ILE A 119 -3.02 11.20 -2.53
CA ILE A 119 -2.80 11.78 -1.21
C ILE A 119 -1.91 13.03 -1.32
N SER A 120 -2.35 14.15 -0.77
CA SER A 120 -1.56 15.39 -0.72
C SER A 120 -0.32 15.22 0.15
N LEU A 121 0.87 15.55 -0.39
CA LEU A 121 2.14 15.53 0.33
C LEU A 121 2.10 16.42 1.59
N CYS A 122 1.50 17.61 1.49
CA CYS A 122 1.40 18.54 2.62
C CYS A 122 0.61 17.95 3.78
N LYS A 123 -0.54 17.31 3.50
CA LYS A 123 -1.34 16.62 4.54
C LYS A 123 -0.57 15.45 5.14
N TRP A 124 0.16 14.70 4.31
CA TRP A 124 0.94 13.55 4.75
C TRP A 124 2.09 13.96 5.68
N VAL A 125 2.88 14.95 5.27
CA VAL A 125 3.99 15.49 6.06
C VAL A 125 3.47 16.16 7.32
N GLY A 126 2.41 16.97 7.24
CA GLY A 126 1.79 17.61 8.38
C GLY A 126 1.32 16.61 9.45
N ASN A 127 0.66 15.52 9.05
CA ASN A 127 0.27 14.46 9.96
C ASN A 127 1.46 13.75 10.60
N SER A 128 2.55 13.53 9.83
CA SER A 128 3.78 12.93 10.35
C SER A 128 4.46 13.83 11.38
N ILE A 129 4.54 15.13 11.12
CA ILE A 129 5.09 16.13 12.05
C ILE A 129 4.25 16.17 13.34
N LEU A 130 2.92 16.26 13.24
CA LEU A 130 2.01 16.26 14.38
C LEU A 130 2.17 15.00 15.26
N LEU A 131 2.33 13.84 14.63
CA LEU A 131 2.56 12.58 15.34
C LEU A 131 3.86 12.65 16.15
N HIS A 132 4.94 13.15 15.55
CA HIS A 132 6.24 13.26 16.20
C HIS A 132 6.29 14.37 17.27
N LEU A 133 5.54 15.45 17.11
CA LEU A 133 5.39 16.46 18.15
C LEU A 133 4.65 15.92 19.39
N ARG A 134 3.63 15.07 19.17
CA ARG A 134 2.91 14.39 20.28
C ARG A 134 3.74 13.31 20.97
N SER A 135 4.68 12.70 20.25
CA SER A 135 5.49 11.59 20.74
C SER A 135 6.94 11.70 20.25
N PRO A 136 7.75 12.67 20.77
CA PRO A 136 9.08 12.98 20.24
C PRO A 136 10.06 11.79 20.27
N HIS A 137 9.91 10.89 21.25
CA HIS A 137 10.73 9.69 21.38
C HIS A 137 10.65 8.77 20.15
N THR A 138 9.55 8.84 19.39
CA THR A 138 9.34 8.00 18.19
C THR A 138 10.24 8.40 17.01
N ILE A 139 10.83 9.59 17.02
CA ILE A 139 11.71 10.06 15.95
C ILE A 139 12.92 9.13 15.79
N PHE A 140 13.51 8.70 16.89
CA PHE A 140 14.73 7.90 16.91
C PHE A 140 14.50 6.42 17.27
N GLN A 141 13.26 5.97 17.42
CA GLN A 141 12.97 4.55 17.59
C GLN A 141 13.38 3.77 16.33
N THR A 142 14.13 2.68 16.52
CA THR A 142 14.59 1.79 15.47
C THR A 142 13.63 0.64 15.19
N GLU A 143 12.78 0.29 16.17
CA GLU A 143 11.77 -0.76 16.08
C GLU A 143 10.44 -0.23 16.62
N ARG A 144 9.34 -0.62 15.98
CA ARG A 144 8.01 -0.52 16.60
C ARG A 144 7.78 -1.79 17.43
N LYS A 145 7.68 -1.62 18.72
CA LYS A 145 7.14 -2.67 19.59
C LYS A 145 5.65 -2.84 19.34
#